data_b2b8695a89d662c43a175a94028bd02e
#
_entry.id   b2b8695a89d662c43a175a94028bd02e
#
_cell.length_a   1.000
_cell.length_b   1.000
_cell.length_c   1.000
_cell.angle_alpha   90.00
_cell.angle_beta   90.00
_cell.angle_gamma   90.00
#
_symmetry.space_group_name_H-M   'P 1'
#
loop_
_entity.id
_entity.type
_entity.pdbx_description
1 polymer ?
#
loop_
_entity_poly.entity_id
_entity_poly.type
_entity_poly.pdbx_seq_one_letter_code
_entity_poly.pdbx_strand_id
1 'polypeptide(L)'
;IACANIMLNAAVAESLKVYADRLEGAKDFESVLHEMIRKTIRDHKRIIFNGNGYDDAWIKEATEVRGLSNLRTTPDAFPRLLDKKNVDMLTSHKVFTVPEIESRYEIMLENYCKTVNIEGLTMVDMAKKEILPAIEDYIYDLAETYKAKTGVIGDAAGKYEKEKISKLSVLVDEIHDATDSLEKSVSYTHLRAHETDQYL
;
A
#
# COMPACT_ATOMS: atom_id res chain seq x y z
N ILE A 1 2.15 -10.34 8.14
CA ILE A 1 2.79 -10.22 9.48
C ILE A 1 4.05 -11.11 9.55
N ALA A 2 3.98 -12.41 9.20
CA ALA A 2 5.12 -13.34 9.35
C ALA A 2 6.37 -12.90 8.57
N CYS A 3 6.25 -12.49 7.32
CA CYS A 3 7.37 -12.05 6.50
C CYS A 3 8.08 -10.84 7.11
N ALA A 4 7.34 -9.81 7.54
CA ALA A 4 7.91 -8.63 8.18
C ALA A 4 8.68 -8.99 9.47
N ASN A 5 8.13 -9.89 10.29
CA ASN A 5 8.79 -10.35 11.51
C ASN A 5 10.09 -11.13 11.20
N ILE A 6 10.11 -11.97 10.18
CA ILE A 6 11.32 -12.70 9.76
C ILE A 6 12.41 -11.70 9.37
N MET A 7 12.08 -10.68 8.55
CA MET A 7 13.05 -9.67 8.10
C MET A 7 13.60 -8.85 9.27
N LEU A 8 12.74 -8.38 10.16
CA LEU A 8 13.14 -7.59 11.32
C LEU A 8 14.02 -8.41 12.27
N ASN A 9 13.62 -9.65 12.59
CA ASN A 9 14.40 -10.52 13.47
C ASN A 9 15.76 -10.89 12.85
N ALA A 10 15.81 -11.16 11.55
CA ALA A 10 17.07 -11.43 10.86
C ALA A 10 18.01 -10.21 10.89
N ALA A 11 17.48 -9.00 10.67
CA ALA A 11 18.26 -7.77 10.74
C ALA A 11 18.80 -7.48 12.14
N VAL A 12 18.00 -7.77 13.19
CA VAL A 12 18.45 -7.66 14.59
C VAL A 12 19.53 -8.71 14.88
N ALA A 13 19.33 -9.95 14.45
CA ALA A 13 20.30 -11.03 14.64
C ALA A 13 21.64 -10.70 13.97
N GLU A 14 21.63 -10.17 12.74
CA GLU A 14 22.86 -9.74 12.06
C GLU A 14 23.57 -8.63 12.82
N SER A 15 22.85 -7.62 13.29
CA SER A 15 23.43 -6.54 14.08
C SER A 15 24.05 -7.04 15.39
N LEU A 16 23.35 -7.92 16.09
CA LEU A 16 23.86 -8.54 17.34
C LEU A 16 25.09 -9.38 17.07
N LYS A 17 25.10 -10.15 15.98
CA LYS A 17 26.27 -10.93 15.57
C LYS A 17 27.49 -10.04 15.35
N VAL A 18 27.33 -8.97 14.57
CA VAL A 18 28.43 -8.02 14.28
C VAL A 18 28.96 -7.39 15.58
N TYR A 19 28.09 -7.07 16.54
CA TYR A 19 28.50 -6.55 17.83
C TYR A 19 29.20 -7.59 18.70
N ALA A 20 28.70 -8.81 18.74
CA ALA A 20 29.30 -9.90 19.46
C ALA A 20 30.71 -10.22 18.94
N ASP A 21 30.86 -10.39 17.62
CA ASP A 21 32.13 -10.68 16.95
C ASP A 21 33.18 -9.60 17.28
N ARG A 22 32.78 -8.34 17.44
CA ARG A 22 33.66 -7.23 17.76
C ARG A 22 34.07 -7.21 19.26
N LEU A 23 33.17 -7.61 20.14
CA LEU A 23 33.38 -7.55 21.60
C LEU A 23 34.08 -8.80 22.14
N GLU A 24 33.85 -9.97 21.55
CA GLU A 24 34.34 -11.26 22.03
C GLU A 24 35.88 -11.35 22.07
N GLY A 25 36.57 -10.67 21.11
CA GLY A 25 38.02 -10.62 21.06
C GLY A 25 38.66 -9.39 21.74
N ALA A 26 37.88 -8.54 22.41
CA ALA A 26 38.35 -7.26 22.92
C ALA A 26 39.19 -7.43 24.22
N LYS A 27 40.43 -6.91 24.21
CA LYS A 27 41.30 -6.88 25.41
C LYS A 27 40.78 -5.90 26.46
N ASP A 28 40.21 -4.77 26.04
CA ASP A 28 39.52 -3.80 26.87
C ASP A 28 38.08 -3.68 26.39
N PHE A 29 37.21 -4.44 27.04
CA PHE A 29 35.80 -4.57 26.70
C PHE A 29 35.08 -3.21 26.79
N GLU A 30 35.29 -2.45 27.84
CA GLU A 30 34.57 -1.19 28.05
C GLU A 30 34.94 -0.11 27.03
N SER A 31 36.21 0.04 26.71
CA SER A 31 36.64 0.97 25.65
C SER A 31 36.08 0.61 24.32
N VAL A 32 36.12 -0.67 23.92
CA VAL A 32 35.58 -1.14 22.63
C VAL A 32 34.07 -0.97 22.58
N LEU A 33 33.36 -1.26 23.67
CA LEU A 33 31.92 -1.07 23.79
C LEU A 33 31.52 0.40 23.62
N HIS A 34 32.21 1.31 24.32
CA HIS A 34 31.93 2.74 24.23
C HIS A 34 32.22 3.27 22.81
N GLU A 35 33.32 2.86 22.19
CA GLU A 35 33.62 3.23 20.80
C GLU A 35 32.55 2.70 19.84
N MET A 36 32.13 1.46 20.00
CA MET A 36 31.11 0.82 19.20
C MET A 36 29.77 1.57 19.29
N ILE A 37 29.34 1.92 20.49
CA ILE A 37 28.11 2.69 20.71
C ILE A 37 28.22 4.07 20.01
N ARG A 38 29.30 4.79 20.24
CA ARG A 38 29.53 6.10 19.58
C ARG A 38 29.49 6.01 18.07
N LYS A 39 30.14 4.99 17.52
CA LYS A 39 30.16 4.75 16.07
C LYS A 39 28.76 4.44 15.55
N THR A 40 28.03 3.53 16.20
CA THR A 40 26.68 3.14 15.80
C THR A 40 25.71 4.35 15.82
N ILE A 41 25.73 5.16 16.86
CA ILE A 41 24.90 6.37 16.93
C ILE A 41 25.25 7.34 15.79
N ARG A 42 26.54 7.53 15.51
CA ARG A 42 27.00 8.43 14.46
C ARG A 42 26.59 7.95 13.08
N ASP A 43 26.78 6.67 12.79
CA ASP A 43 26.53 6.06 11.49
C ASP A 43 25.03 6.00 11.18
N HIS A 44 24.19 5.85 12.23
CA HIS A 44 22.74 5.71 12.13
C HIS A 44 21.95 6.94 12.57
N LYS A 45 22.62 8.08 12.80
CA LYS A 45 21.96 9.32 13.27
C LYS A 45 20.79 9.75 12.38
N ARG A 46 20.87 9.47 11.09
CA ARG A 46 19.83 9.83 10.11
C ARG A 46 18.47 9.14 10.35
N ILE A 47 18.44 7.99 11.04
CA ILE A 47 17.19 7.29 11.36
C ILE A 47 16.65 7.63 12.76
N ILE A 48 17.43 8.34 13.59
CA ILE A 48 17.01 8.73 14.94
C ILE A 48 16.10 9.95 14.82
N PHE A 49 14.84 9.77 15.18
CA PHE A 49 13.81 10.80 15.10
C PHE A 49 12.89 10.74 16.33
N ASN A 50 12.61 11.91 16.89
CA ASN A 50 11.64 12.09 17.97
C ASN A 50 10.60 13.13 17.49
N GLY A 51 9.38 12.66 17.21
CA GLY A 51 8.31 13.51 16.73
C GLY A 51 7.15 12.71 16.14
N ASN A 52 6.25 13.38 15.42
CA ASN A 52 5.13 12.75 14.75
C ASN A 52 5.60 12.14 13.42
N GLY A 53 5.69 10.81 13.35
CA GLY A 53 6.08 10.08 12.13
C GLY A 53 5.01 10.06 11.02
N TYR A 54 3.80 10.57 11.29
CA TYR A 54 2.71 10.66 10.31
C TYR A 54 2.61 12.02 9.63
N ASP A 55 3.48 12.98 10.01
CA ASP A 55 3.49 14.31 9.44
C ASP A 55 4.19 14.34 8.08
N ASP A 56 3.60 15.00 7.08
CA ASP A 56 4.20 15.19 5.76
C ASP A 56 5.55 15.92 5.84
N ALA A 57 5.74 16.79 6.82
CA ALA A 57 7.02 17.44 7.08
C ALA A 57 8.11 16.43 7.41
N TRP A 58 7.80 15.37 8.18
CA TRP A 58 8.73 14.29 8.46
C TRP A 58 9.05 13.48 7.20
N ILE A 59 8.04 13.14 6.39
CA ILE A 59 8.24 12.39 5.14
C ILE A 59 9.23 13.16 4.24
N LYS A 60 9.04 14.45 4.10
CA LYS A 60 9.93 15.31 3.32
C LYS A 60 11.34 15.35 3.89
N GLU A 61 11.49 15.56 5.18
CA GLU A 61 12.80 15.56 5.85
C GLU A 61 13.50 14.19 5.69
N ALA A 62 12.77 13.08 5.90
CA ALA A 62 13.31 11.74 5.82
C ALA A 62 13.86 11.43 4.41
N THR A 63 13.13 11.79 3.37
CA THR A 63 13.51 11.47 1.99
C THR A 63 14.52 12.46 1.40
N GLU A 64 14.26 13.76 1.50
CA GLU A 64 15.06 14.79 0.83
C GLU A 64 16.33 15.17 1.60
N VAL A 65 16.28 15.18 2.95
CA VAL A 65 17.39 15.62 3.79
C VAL A 65 18.19 14.45 4.34
N ARG A 66 17.50 13.41 4.82
CA ARG A 66 18.16 12.26 5.46
C ARG A 66 18.45 11.11 4.51
N GLY A 67 17.95 11.15 3.26
CA GLY A 67 18.20 10.14 2.23
C GLY A 67 17.62 8.77 2.59
N LEU A 68 16.50 8.74 3.30
CA LEU A 68 15.77 7.52 3.61
C LEU A 68 14.82 7.16 2.46
N SER A 69 14.64 5.88 2.22
CA SER A 69 13.70 5.42 1.19
C SER A 69 12.26 5.56 1.68
N ASN A 70 11.38 5.95 0.76
CA ASN A 70 9.93 5.94 0.96
C ASN A 70 9.26 5.19 -0.21
N LEU A 71 9.32 3.87 -0.14
CA LEU A 71 8.73 2.98 -1.15
C LEU A 71 7.26 2.78 -0.81
N ARG A 72 6.38 3.49 -1.49
CA ARG A 72 4.97 3.61 -1.12
C ARG A 72 4.10 2.47 -1.61
N THR A 73 4.56 1.72 -2.61
CA THR A 73 3.82 0.62 -3.20
C THR A 73 4.53 -0.71 -2.99
N THR A 74 3.78 -1.78 -2.97
CA THR A 74 4.33 -3.14 -2.84
C THR A 74 5.28 -3.49 -3.99
N PRO A 75 4.95 -3.21 -5.27
CA PRO A 75 5.85 -3.45 -6.38
C PRO A 75 7.18 -2.67 -6.28
N ASP A 76 7.18 -1.48 -5.69
CA ASP A 76 8.41 -0.70 -5.48
C ASP A 76 9.27 -1.27 -4.34
N ALA A 77 8.62 -1.81 -3.32
CA ALA A 77 9.29 -2.28 -2.10
C ALA A 77 9.86 -3.71 -2.23
N PHE A 78 9.14 -4.62 -2.87
CA PHE A 78 9.53 -6.03 -2.94
C PHE A 78 10.86 -6.30 -3.65
N PRO A 79 11.27 -5.59 -4.72
CA PRO A 79 12.58 -5.79 -5.33
C PRO A 79 13.75 -5.64 -4.34
N ARG A 80 13.55 -4.88 -3.24
CA ARG A 80 14.56 -4.73 -2.19
C ARG A 80 14.87 -6.02 -1.44
N LEU A 81 13.98 -7.00 -1.49
CA LEU A 81 14.25 -8.33 -0.94
C LEU A 81 15.44 -8.99 -1.63
N LEU A 82 15.60 -8.75 -2.92
CA LEU A 82 16.68 -9.29 -3.76
C LEU A 82 17.98 -8.47 -3.70
N ASP A 83 18.01 -7.34 -2.99
CA ASP A 83 19.25 -6.60 -2.78
C ASP A 83 20.30 -7.50 -2.13
N LYS A 84 21.52 -7.50 -2.67
CA LYS A 84 22.61 -8.38 -2.22
C LYS A 84 22.78 -8.40 -0.70
N LYS A 85 22.72 -7.24 -0.04
CA LYS A 85 22.84 -7.14 1.43
C LYS A 85 21.76 -7.94 2.18
N ASN A 86 20.53 -7.99 1.65
CA ASN A 86 19.42 -8.71 2.26
C ASN A 86 19.51 -10.21 2.00
N VAL A 87 19.92 -10.59 0.79
CA VAL A 87 20.18 -11.98 0.42
C VAL A 87 21.33 -12.54 1.27
N ASP A 88 22.46 -11.83 1.36
CA ASP A 88 23.62 -12.24 2.17
C ASP A 88 23.25 -12.41 3.64
N MET A 89 22.48 -11.49 4.22
CA MET A 89 21.99 -11.57 5.59
C MET A 89 21.13 -12.82 5.81
N LEU A 90 20.13 -13.04 4.98
CA LEU A 90 19.18 -14.14 5.14
C LEU A 90 19.86 -15.51 4.97
N THR A 91 20.81 -15.62 4.04
CA THR A 91 21.54 -16.86 3.77
C THR A 91 22.60 -17.14 4.83
N SER A 92 23.32 -16.13 5.31
CA SER A 92 24.34 -16.30 6.36
C SER A 92 23.75 -16.76 7.69
N HIS A 93 22.53 -16.32 8.01
CA HIS A 93 21.78 -16.77 9.18
C HIS A 93 20.97 -18.06 8.94
N LYS A 94 21.08 -18.66 7.74
CA LYS A 94 20.35 -19.88 7.36
C LYS A 94 18.84 -19.75 7.52
N VAL A 95 18.32 -18.52 7.33
CA VAL A 95 16.88 -18.24 7.37
C VAL A 95 16.23 -18.71 6.08
N PHE A 96 16.85 -18.38 4.94
CA PHE A 96 16.44 -18.84 3.61
C PHE A 96 17.65 -19.12 2.74
N THR A 97 17.47 -19.99 1.75
CA THR A 97 18.37 -20.16 0.61
C THR A 97 18.05 -19.14 -0.48
N VAL A 98 18.97 -18.94 -1.42
CA VAL A 98 18.74 -18.01 -2.55
C VAL A 98 17.47 -18.38 -3.36
N PRO A 99 17.28 -19.65 -3.76
CA PRO A 99 16.05 -20.04 -4.48
C PRO A 99 14.75 -19.80 -3.69
N GLU A 100 14.80 -19.96 -2.36
CA GLU A 100 13.63 -19.65 -1.52
C GLU A 100 13.32 -18.17 -1.45
N ILE A 101 14.33 -17.30 -1.48
CA ILE A 101 14.14 -15.84 -1.51
C ILE A 101 13.52 -15.43 -2.83
N GLU A 102 14.04 -15.95 -3.95
CA GLU A 102 13.53 -15.68 -5.30
C GLU A 102 12.08 -16.15 -5.45
N SER A 103 11.79 -17.39 -5.08
CA SER A 103 10.43 -17.94 -5.10
C SER A 103 9.46 -17.12 -4.24
N ARG A 104 9.88 -16.69 -3.04
CA ARG A 104 9.03 -15.84 -2.17
C ARG A 104 8.77 -14.48 -2.79
N TYR A 105 9.74 -13.88 -3.43
CA TYR A 105 9.58 -12.62 -4.16
C TYR A 105 8.50 -12.74 -5.24
N GLU A 106 8.58 -13.77 -6.07
CA GLU A 106 7.61 -14.02 -7.13
C GLU A 106 6.20 -14.27 -6.58
N ILE A 107 6.07 -15.18 -5.60
CA ILE A 107 4.79 -15.49 -4.95
C ILE A 107 4.17 -14.24 -4.30
N MET A 108 4.98 -13.39 -3.67
CA MET A 108 4.46 -12.17 -3.02
C MET A 108 3.94 -11.15 -4.03
N LEU A 109 4.61 -10.98 -5.17
CA LEU A 109 4.13 -10.13 -6.27
C LEU A 109 2.87 -10.69 -6.90
N GLU A 110 2.84 -12.00 -7.17
CA GLU A 110 1.66 -12.66 -7.73
C GLU A 110 0.45 -12.50 -6.81
N ASN A 111 0.63 -12.74 -5.51
CA ASN A 111 -0.44 -12.55 -4.53
C ASN A 111 -0.92 -11.10 -4.46
N TYR A 112 -0.02 -10.14 -4.55
CA TYR A 112 -0.39 -8.72 -4.62
C TYR A 112 -1.26 -8.44 -5.85
N CYS A 113 -0.83 -8.88 -7.03
CA CYS A 113 -1.59 -8.70 -8.27
C CYS A 113 -2.98 -9.37 -8.19
N LYS A 114 -3.04 -10.61 -7.69
CA LYS A 114 -4.31 -11.33 -7.50
C LYS A 114 -5.25 -10.60 -6.54
N THR A 115 -4.72 -10.11 -5.42
CA THR A 115 -5.52 -9.38 -4.42
C THR A 115 -6.09 -8.09 -4.99
N VAL A 116 -5.26 -7.26 -5.63
CA VAL A 116 -5.70 -5.99 -6.24
C VAL A 116 -6.73 -6.24 -7.35
N ASN A 117 -6.54 -7.30 -8.13
CA ASN A 117 -7.50 -7.68 -9.17
C ASN A 117 -8.86 -8.08 -8.59
N ILE A 118 -8.88 -8.88 -7.52
CA ILE A 118 -10.13 -9.26 -6.82
C ILE A 118 -10.80 -8.03 -6.23
N GLU A 119 -10.06 -7.14 -5.60
CA GLU A 119 -10.59 -5.89 -5.05
C GLU A 119 -11.21 -5.02 -6.14
N GLY A 120 -10.52 -4.86 -7.29
CA GLY A 120 -11.05 -4.11 -8.42
C GLY A 120 -12.34 -4.71 -8.99
N LEU A 121 -12.40 -6.02 -9.19
CA LEU A 121 -13.61 -6.72 -9.64
C LEU A 121 -14.76 -6.56 -8.65
N THR A 122 -14.47 -6.66 -7.36
CA THR A 122 -15.47 -6.49 -6.30
C THR A 122 -16.03 -5.06 -6.29
N MET A 123 -15.16 -4.04 -6.45
CA MET A 123 -15.59 -2.65 -6.55
C MET A 123 -16.52 -2.41 -7.75
N VAL A 124 -16.19 -2.97 -8.91
CA VAL A 124 -17.04 -2.90 -10.11
C VAL A 124 -18.40 -3.57 -9.86
N ASP A 125 -18.39 -4.75 -9.26
CA ASP A 125 -19.64 -5.49 -8.97
C ASP A 125 -20.53 -4.72 -7.99
N MET A 126 -19.98 -4.21 -6.90
CA MET A 126 -20.69 -3.40 -5.93
C MET A 126 -21.23 -2.09 -6.54
N ALA A 127 -20.43 -1.40 -7.34
CA ALA A 127 -20.87 -0.17 -8.00
C ALA A 127 -22.07 -0.43 -8.91
N LYS A 128 -22.00 -1.46 -9.77
CA LYS A 128 -23.04 -1.77 -10.76
C LYS A 128 -24.31 -2.37 -10.16
N LYS A 129 -24.17 -3.22 -9.14
CA LYS A 129 -25.32 -3.98 -8.61
C LYS A 129 -25.97 -3.37 -7.37
N GLU A 130 -25.23 -2.57 -6.61
CA GLU A 130 -25.71 -2.07 -5.32
C GLU A 130 -25.73 -0.53 -5.28
N ILE A 131 -24.60 0.12 -5.56
CA ILE A 131 -24.44 1.56 -5.32
C ILE A 131 -25.24 2.38 -6.34
N LEU A 132 -24.99 2.16 -7.63
CA LEU A 132 -25.70 2.90 -8.68
C LEU A 132 -27.20 2.70 -8.63
N PRO A 133 -27.75 1.46 -8.53
CA PRO A 133 -29.18 1.27 -8.40
C PRO A 133 -29.79 1.96 -7.16
N ALA A 134 -29.13 1.92 -6.02
CA ALA A 134 -29.64 2.57 -4.80
C ALA A 134 -29.69 4.10 -4.92
N ILE A 135 -28.74 4.70 -5.64
CA ILE A 135 -28.73 6.16 -5.90
C ILE A 135 -29.86 6.51 -6.89
N GLU A 136 -30.05 5.72 -7.94
CA GLU A 136 -31.10 5.92 -8.93
C GLU A 136 -32.49 5.81 -8.30
N ASP A 137 -32.73 4.84 -7.45
CA ASP A 137 -33.98 4.71 -6.68
C ASP A 137 -34.23 5.95 -5.81
N TYR A 138 -33.20 6.46 -5.15
CA TYR A 138 -33.32 7.68 -4.35
C TYR A 138 -33.58 8.93 -5.21
N ILE A 139 -32.95 9.04 -6.40
CA ILE A 139 -33.23 10.12 -7.37
C ILE A 139 -34.68 10.04 -7.83
N TYR A 140 -35.20 8.86 -8.09
CA TYR A 140 -36.60 8.64 -8.46
C TYR A 140 -37.54 9.14 -7.38
N ASP A 141 -37.32 8.76 -6.12
CA ASP A 141 -38.14 9.20 -4.98
C ASP A 141 -38.14 10.74 -4.79
N LEU A 142 -36.96 11.35 -4.98
CA LEU A 142 -36.83 12.80 -4.96
C LEU A 142 -37.60 13.46 -6.13
N ALA A 143 -37.57 12.87 -7.31
CA ALA A 143 -38.26 13.38 -8.49
C ALA A 143 -39.78 13.30 -8.32
N GLU A 144 -40.31 12.21 -7.76
CA GLU A 144 -41.74 12.09 -7.44
C GLU A 144 -42.17 13.10 -6.35
N THR A 145 -41.32 13.26 -5.32
CA THR A 145 -41.57 14.29 -4.28
C THR A 145 -41.57 15.71 -4.86
N TYR A 146 -40.66 16.02 -5.77
CA TYR A 146 -40.60 17.29 -6.48
C TYR A 146 -41.89 17.55 -7.27
N LYS A 147 -42.34 16.60 -8.09
CA LYS A 147 -43.57 16.67 -8.86
C LYS A 147 -44.79 16.89 -7.96
N ALA A 148 -44.90 16.15 -6.87
CA ALA A 148 -46.01 16.26 -5.92
C ALA A 148 -46.05 17.67 -5.28
N LYS A 149 -44.91 18.22 -4.84
CA LYS A 149 -44.82 19.54 -4.23
C LYS A 149 -45.15 20.67 -5.24
N THR A 150 -44.56 20.61 -6.43
CA THR A 150 -44.80 21.63 -7.46
C THR A 150 -46.21 21.58 -8.00
N GLY A 151 -46.84 20.43 -8.07
CA GLY A 151 -48.23 20.25 -8.44
C GLY A 151 -49.23 20.93 -7.47
N VAL A 152 -48.89 21.06 -6.19
CA VAL A 152 -49.76 21.65 -5.16
C VAL A 152 -49.41 23.11 -4.89
N ILE A 153 -48.15 23.46 -4.81
CA ILE A 153 -47.67 24.77 -4.33
C ILE A 153 -47.14 25.64 -5.52
N GLY A 154 -46.92 25.03 -6.69
CA GLY A 154 -46.31 25.69 -7.87
C GLY A 154 -44.78 25.65 -7.84
N ASP A 155 -44.16 26.28 -8.86
CA ASP A 155 -42.72 26.23 -9.13
C ASP A 155 -41.82 26.84 -8.03
N ALA A 156 -42.41 27.56 -7.08
CA ALA A 156 -41.68 28.06 -5.91
C ALA A 156 -41.28 26.97 -4.90
N ALA A 157 -41.92 25.77 -4.99
CA ALA A 157 -41.61 24.65 -4.15
C ALA A 157 -40.60 23.71 -4.80
N GLY A 158 -39.91 22.89 -3.98
CA GLY A 158 -39.06 21.83 -4.48
C GLY A 158 -37.63 22.21 -4.82
N LYS A 159 -37.15 23.37 -4.38
CA LYS A 159 -35.75 23.81 -4.61
C LYS A 159 -34.75 22.76 -4.10
N TYR A 160 -34.98 22.21 -2.90
CA TYR A 160 -34.11 21.20 -2.29
C TYR A 160 -34.01 19.93 -3.16
N GLU A 161 -35.16 19.43 -3.59
CA GLU A 161 -35.21 18.20 -4.41
C GLU A 161 -34.50 18.43 -5.74
N LYS A 162 -34.75 19.56 -6.41
CA LYS A 162 -34.13 19.89 -7.68
C LYS A 162 -32.60 20.00 -7.57
N GLU A 163 -32.09 20.71 -6.56
CA GLU A 163 -30.64 20.81 -6.32
C GLU A 163 -30.00 19.44 -6.00
N LYS A 164 -30.70 18.63 -5.20
CA LYS A 164 -30.23 17.31 -4.82
C LYS A 164 -30.18 16.35 -6.00
N ILE A 165 -31.23 16.31 -6.81
CA ILE A 165 -31.29 15.50 -8.04
C ILE A 165 -30.15 15.89 -8.98
N SER A 166 -29.98 17.18 -9.26
CA SER A 166 -28.92 17.67 -10.14
C SER A 166 -27.53 17.24 -9.66
N LYS A 167 -27.26 17.38 -8.36
CA LYS A 167 -25.98 16.99 -7.79
C LYS A 167 -25.75 15.47 -7.85
N LEU A 168 -26.77 14.69 -7.52
CA LEU A 168 -26.67 13.22 -7.53
C LEU A 168 -26.50 12.68 -8.95
N SER A 169 -27.20 13.24 -9.94
CA SER A 169 -27.06 12.82 -11.34
C SER A 169 -25.62 13.00 -11.84
N VAL A 170 -24.97 14.12 -11.55
CA VAL A 170 -23.56 14.32 -11.92
C VAL A 170 -22.65 13.28 -11.24
N LEU A 171 -22.88 13.00 -9.95
CA LEU A 171 -22.09 11.99 -9.24
C LEU A 171 -22.31 10.56 -9.77
N VAL A 172 -23.54 10.24 -10.23
CA VAL A 172 -23.84 8.95 -10.85
C VAL A 172 -23.04 8.79 -12.15
N ASP A 173 -23.03 9.83 -13.01
CA ASP A 173 -22.25 9.81 -14.25
C ASP A 173 -20.75 9.64 -13.96
N GLU A 174 -20.21 10.34 -12.99
CA GLU A 174 -18.81 10.20 -12.57
C GLU A 174 -18.49 8.78 -12.03
N ILE A 175 -19.37 8.21 -11.22
CA ILE A 175 -19.19 6.83 -10.71
C ILE A 175 -19.28 5.84 -11.86
N HIS A 176 -20.22 6.02 -12.79
CA HIS A 176 -20.37 5.15 -13.97
C HIS A 176 -19.09 5.14 -14.80
N ASP A 177 -18.59 6.32 -15.18
CA ASP A 177 -17.38 6.47 -16.00
C ASP A 177 -16.13 5.88 -15.30
N ALA A 178 -15.99 6.14 -14.00
CA ALA A 178 -14.90 5.57 -13.20
C ALA A 178 -14.99 4.03 -13.12
N THR A 179 -16.21 3.49 -12.97
CA THR A 179 -16.46 2.05 -12.91
C THR A 179 -16.13 1.38 -14.23
N ASP A 180 -16.52 1.96 -15.34
CA ASP A 180 -16.20 1.45 -16.68
C ASP A 180 -14.70 1.51 -16.99
N SER A 181 -14.03 2.56 -16.53
CA SER A 181 -12.56 2.66 -16.65
C SER A 181 -11.85 1.59 -15.83
N LEU A 182 -12.30 1.36 -14.59
CA LEU A 182 -11.75 0.30 -13.73
C LEU A 182 -11.98 -1.08 -14.33
N GLU A 183 -13.19 -1.37 -14.80
CA GLU A 183 -13.52 -2.67 -15.43
C GLU A 183 -12.63 -2.98 -16.64
N LYS A 184 -12.39 -1.99 -17.49
CA LYS A 184 -11.46 -2.13 -18.62
C LYS A 184 -10.05 -2.45 -18.16
N SER A 185 -9.57 -1.76 -17.12
CA SER A 185 -8.23 -1.95 -16.57
C SER A 185 -8.04 -3.35 -15.98
N VAL A 186 -9.03 -3.81 -15.20
CA VAL A 186 -9.00 -5.14 -14.56
C VAL A 186 -9.10 -6.26 -15.61
N SER A 187 -9.97 -6.12 -16.63
CA SER A 187 -10.11 -7.10 -17.72
C SER A 187 -8.82 -7.23 -18.54
N TYR A 188 -8.12 -6.13 -18.80
CA TYR A 188 -6.84 -6.15 -19.51
C TYR A 188 -5.74 -6.87 -18.73
N THR A 189 -5.71 -6.70 -17.41
CA THR A 189 -4.73 -7.36 -16.53
C THR A 189 -4.92 -8.86 -16.51
N HIS A 190 -6.16 -9.34 -16.53
CA HIS A 190 -6.50 -10.76 -16.57
C HIS A 190 -6.04 -11.46 -17.87
N LEU A 191 -6.18 -10.77 -19.01
CA LEU A 191 -5.74 -11.31 -20.31
C LEU A 191 -4.22 -11.50 -20.38
N ARG A 192 -3.44 -10.56 -19.85
CA ARG A 192 -1.97 -10.66 -19.81
C ARG A 192 -1.45 -11.74 -18.85
N ALA A 193 -2.12 -11.99 -17.74
CA ALA A 193 -1.74 -13.06 -16.83
C ALA A 193 -1.89 -14.45 -17.50
N HIS A 194 -2.95 -14.66 -18.28
CA HIS A 194 -3.15 -15.89 -19.03
C HIS A 194 -2.16 -16.10 -20.19
N GLU A 195 -1.64 -15.03 -20.79
CA GLU A 195 -0.62 -15.16 -21.83
C GLU A 195 0.75 -15.58 -21.26
N THR A 196 1.05 -15.20 -20.02
CA THR A 196 2.31 -15.59 -19.35
C THR A 196 2.31 -17.03 -18.88
N ASP A 197 1.15 -17.55 -18.45
CA ASP A 197 0.99 -18.96 -18.03
C ASP A 197 1.12 -19.98 -19.19
N GLN A 198 1.09 -19.53 -20.45
CA GLN A 198 1.30 -20.41 -21.62
C GLN A 198 2.79 -20.64 -21.97
N TYR A 199 3.70 -19.95 -21.29
CA TYR A 199 5.16 -20.07 -21.54
C TYR A 199 5.94 -20.68 -20.36
N LEU A 200 5.27 -21.19 -19.34
CA LEU A 200 5.83 -22.00 -18.25
C LEU A 200 5.33 -23.43 -18.33
#